data_e571e02ad920da82952c75d6e283a5ff
#
_entry.id   e571e02ad920da82952c75d6e283a5ff
#
_cell.length_a   1.000
_cell.length_b   1.000
_cell.length_c   1.000
_cell.angle_alpha   90.00
_cell.angle_beta   90.00
_cell.angle_gamma   90.00
#
_symmetry.space_group_name_H-M   'P 1'
#
loop_
_entity.id
_entity.type
_entity.pdbx_description
1 polymer ?
#
loop_
_entity_poly.entity_id
_entity_poly.type
_entity_poly.pdbx_seq_one_letter_code
_entity_poly.pdbx_strand_id
1 'polypeptide(L)'
;MATAPTMVGGWRRAIGESMVDAAPDRDEALQILLDKEAIRDVIARAVRGVDRLDAELLTSAFHPDGVDDHHGFEYMGATIGDDLTRQEREKMLMTSMHITTQTIQVHGDRAGVESYYLGVHRPSAMDGSVRLLSSGRMLDELERRGGEWRIIHREVIPDMARLLPIDEEIDLGEQPSRRDRTDPSYRLVGDKTRHSE
;
A
#
# COMPACT_ATOMS: atom_id res chain seq x y z
N MET A 1 12.67 -4.84 -31.42
CA MET A 1 13.19 -4.43 -30.11
C MET A 1 13.01 -2.93 -30.00
N ALA A 2 11.92 -2.48 -29.39
CA ALA A 2 11.64 -1.07 -29.14
C ALA A 2 11.92 -0.82 -27.66
N THR A 3 12.90 0.05 -27.38
CA THR A 3 13.26 0.48 -26.03
C THR A 3 12.19 1.42 -25.51
N ALA A 4 11.58 1.05 -24.39
CA ALA A 4 10.66 1.92 -23.65
C ALA A 4 11.37 3.20 -23.17
N PRO A 5 10.74 4.36 -23.17
CA PRO A 5 11.34 5.58 -22.67
C PRO A 5 11.40 5.56 -21.15
N THR A 6 12.61 5.58 -20.63
CA THR A 6 12.91 5.73 -19.21
C THR A 6 12.46 7.11 -18.72
N MET A 7 11.30 7.23 -18.12
CA MET A 7 10.82 8.44 -17.45
C MET A 7 11.38 8.58 -16.03
N VAL A 8 12.68 8.49 -15.85
CA VAL A 8 13.38 8.71 -14.57
C VAL A 8 14.15 10.05 -14.62
N GLY A 9 13.48 11.14 -15.00
CA GLY A 9 14.17 12.40 -15.28
C GLY A 9 13.84 13.59 -14.39
N GLY A 10 12.81 13.54 -13.56
CA GLY A 10 12.30 14.73 -12.86
C GLY A 10 12.96 15.07 -11.52
N TRP A 11 13.41 14.11 -10.79
CA TRP A 11 13.85 14.29 -9.39
C TRP A 11 15.34 14.68 -9.22
N ARG A 12 16.20 14.37 -10.17
CA ARG A 12 17.65 14.61 -10.02
C ARG A 12 18.08 16.08 -10.13
N ARG A 13 17.20 17.02 -10.49
CA ARG A 13 17.54 18.45 -10.58
C ARG A 13 17.17 19.30 -9.37
N ALA A 14 16.41 18.77 -8.41
CA ALA A 14 15.99 19.55 -7.22
C ALA A 14 16.90 19.37 -5.99
N ILE A 15 17.92 18.51 -6.05
CA ILE A 15 18.79 18.24 -4.90
C ILE A 15 20.15 18.97 -5.00
N GLY A 16 20.26 19.95 -5.84
CA GLY A 16 21.53 20.62 -6.11
C GLY A 16 21.60 22.06 -5.66
N GLU A 17 21.27 22.36 -4.40
CA GLU A 17 21.77 23.55 -3.68
C GLU A 17 21.41 23.38 -2.20
N SER A 18 22.43 23.33 -1.34
CA SER A 18 22.29 23.32 0.11
C SER A 18 21.68 24.67 0.55
N MET A 19 20.35 24.76 0.50
CA MET A 19 19.62 25.70 1.34
C MET A 19 19.47 25.01 2.70
N VAL A 20 20.10 25.54 3.70
CA VAL A 20 19.69 25.34 5.10
C VAL A 20 18.33 26.04 5.19
N ASP A 21 17.25 25.31 4.86
CA ASP A 21 15.90 25.84 4.99
C ASP A 21 15.71 26.27 6.44
N ALA A 22 15.25 27.49 6.64
CA ALA A 22 14.83 27.92 7.97
C ALA A 22 13.80 26.91 8.48
N ALA A 23 13.86 26.57 9.77
CA ALA A 23 12.87 25.67 10.35
C ALA A 23 11.47 26.20 10.03
N PRO A 24 10.52 25.33 9.62
CA PRO A 24 9.17 25.75 9.24
C PRO A 24 8.52 26.49 10.43
N ASP A 25 7.69 27.47 10.14
CA ASP A 25 6.90 28.10 11.18
C ASP A 25 5.88 27.08 11.75
N ARG A 26 5.15 27.46 12.79
CA ARG A 26 4.25 26.55 13.50
C ARG A 26 3.13 26.03 12.59
N ASP A 27 2.56 26.89 11.76
CA ASP A 27 1.41 26.52 10.93
C ASP A 27 1.87 25.62 9.76
N GLU A 28 3.02 25.90 9.18
CA GLU A 28 3.67 25.06 8.17
C GLU A 28 4.05 23.69 8.76
N ALA A 29 4.65 23.66 9.95
CA ALA A 29 4.99 22.41 10.65
C ALA A 29 3.74 21.57 10.96
N LEU A 30 2.64 22.21 11.37
CA LEU A 30 1.36 21.52 11.59
C LEU A 30 0.80 20.96 10.28
N GLN A 31 0.85 21.73 9.18
CA GLN A 31 0.38 21.25 7.89
C GLN A 31 1.18 20.03 7.43
N ILE A 32 2.51 20.06 7.57
CA ILE A 32 3.37 18.91 7.24
C ILE A 32 2.99 17.67 8.08
N LEU A 33 2.67 17.84 9.35
CA LEU A 33 2.23 16.73 10.21
C LEU A 33 0.89 16.17 9.75
N LEU A 34 -0.09 17.02 9.43
CA LEU A 34 -1.38 16.60 8.90
C LEU A 34 -1.27 15.88 7.56
N ASP A 35 -0.41 16.39 6.67
CA ASP A 35 -0.13 15.75 5.39
C ASP A 35 0.50 14.36 5.57
N LYS A 36 1.48 14.23 6.47
CA LYS A 36 2.09 12.93 6.77
C LYS A 36 1.09 11.93 7.33
N GLU A 37 0.15 12.37 8.15
CA GLU A 37 -0.89 11.48 8.69
C GLU A 37 -1.88 11.06 7.61
N ALA A 38 -2.33 11.99 6.76
CA ALA A 38 -3.18 11.69 5.61
C ALA A 38 -2.49 10.69 4.64
N ILE A 39 -1.17 10.83 4.43
CA ILE A 39 -0.39 9.91 3.61
C ILE A 39 -0.32 8.51 4.25
N ARG A 40 -0.13 8.40 5.59
CA ARG A 40 -0.18 7.11 6.29
C ARG A 40 -1.53 6.41 6.11
N ASP A 41 -2.62 7.17 6.17
CA ASP A 41 -3.97 6.65 5.93
C ASP A 41 -4.14 6.11 4.51
N VAL A 42 -3.54 6.77 3.49
CA VAL A 42 -3.53 6.26 2.11
C VAL A 42 -2.82 4.91 2.02
N ILE A 43 -1.62 4.79 2.60
CA ILE A 43 -0.87 3.54 2.60
C ILE A 43 -1.63 2.43 3.35
N ALA A 44 -2.20 2.76 4.51
CA ALA A 44 -3.01 1.82 5.29
C ALA A 44 -4.26 1.34 4.52
N ARG A 45 -4.94 2.23 3.79
CA ARG A 45 -6.07 1.88 2.92
C ARG A 45 -5.67 0.91 1.81
N ALA A 46 -4.55 1.18 1.13
CA ALA A 46 -4.04 0.32 0.07
C ALA A 46 -3.78 -1.10 0.60
N VAL A 47 -3.04 -1.22 1.69
CA VAL A 47 -2.70 -2.51 2.32
C VAL A 47 -3.95 -3.24 2.81
N ARG A 48 -4.86 -2.54 3.50
CA ARG A 48 -6.12 -3.11 3.97
C ARG A 48 -6.99 -3.59 2.81
N GLY A 49 -7.01 -2.84 1.70
CA GLY A 49 -7.75 -3.22 0.48
C GLY A 49 -7.30 -4.58 -0.06
N VAL A 50 -6.00 -4.83 -0.09
CA VAL A 50 -5.43 -6.13 -0.47
C VAL A 50 -5.80 -7.22 0.54
N ASP A 51 -5.56 -7.00 1.82
CA ASP A 51 -5.80 -7.99 2.88
C ASP A 51 -7.27 -8.43 2.96
N ARG A 52 -8.20 -7.51 2.73
CA ARG A 52 -9.65 -7.74 2.81
C ARG A 52 -10.32 -7.99 1.46
N LEU A 53 -9.54 -8.02 0.36
CA LEU A 53 -10.06 -8.11 -1.02
C LEU A 53 -11.14 -7.06 -1.30
N ASP A 54 -10.94 -5.85 -0.73
CA ASP A 54 -11.83 -4.70 -0.92
C ASP A 54 -11.31 -3.84 -2.07
N ALA A 55 -11.82 -4.13 -3.29
CA ALA A 55 -11.39 -3.48 -4.51
C ALA A 55 -11.63 -1.95 -4.49
N GLU A 56 -12.77 -1.50 -3.95
CA GLU A 56 -13.09 -0.07 -3.86
C GLU A 56 -12.09 0.64 -2.93
N LEU A 57 -11.81 0.04 -1.77
CA LEU A 57 -10.85 0.60 -0.81
C LEU A 57 -9.44 0.69 -1.41
N LEU A 58 -8.99 -0.36 -2.10
CA LEU A 58 -7.68 -0.37 -2.76
C LEU A 58 -7.60 0.69 -3.86
N THR A 59 -8.60 0.76 -4.76
CA THR A 59 -8.65 1.76 -5.83
C THR A 59 -8.65 3.18 -5.27
N SER A 60 -9.31 3.43 -4.14
CA SER A 60 -9.37 4.75 -3.51
C SER A 60 -8.02 5.29 -3.05
N ALA A 61 -7.03 4.42 -2.87
CA ALA A 61 -5.69 4.82 -2.47
C ALA A 61 -4.84 5.36 -3.64
N PHE A 62 -5.25 5.11 -4.88
CA PHE A 62 -4.50 5.50 -6.08
C PHE A 62 -5.23 6.60 -6.86
N HIS A 63 -4.46 7.48 -7.50
CA HIS A 63 -5.01 8.27 -8.60
C HIS A 63 -5.33 7.37 -9.79
N PRO A 64 -6.38 7.65 -10.59
CA PRO A 64 -6.75 6.80 -11.73
C PRO A 64 -5.63 6.59 -12.76
N ASP A 65 -4.76 7.58 -12.91
CA ASP A 65 -3.56 7.56 -13.76
C ASP A 65 -2.30 7.08 -13.04
N GLY A 66 -2.44 6.63 -11.78
CA GLY A 66 -1.34 6.07 -11.02
C GLY A 66 -0.96 4.67 -11.48
N VAL A 67 0.24 4.24 -11.11
CA VAL A 67 0.80 2.92 -11.45
C VAL A 67 1.37 2.26 -10.20
N ASP A 68 1.08 0.98 -10.03
CA ASP A 68 1.75 0.09 -9.08
C ASP A 68 2.63 -0.88 -9.88
N ASP A 69 3.95 -0.71 -9.80
CA ASP A 69 4.92 -1.68 -10.32
C ASP A 69 5.21 -2.73 -9.25
N HIS A 70 4.61 -3.88 -9.44
CA HIS A 70 4.76 -5.04 -8.57
C HIS A 70 5.82 -6.00 -9.10
N HIS A 71 7.07 -5.55 -9.12
CA HIS A 71 8.23 -6.33 -9.56
C HIS A 71 8.05 -6.91 -10.98
N GLY A 72 7.72 -6.02 -11.92
CA GLY A 72 7.51 -6.35 -13.34
C GLY A 72 6.08 -6.68 -13.72
N PHE A 73 5.12 -6.57 -12.81
CA PHE A 73 3.68 -6.55 -13.09
C PHE A 73 3.13 -5.16 -12.77
N GLU A 74 2.64 -4.47 -13.78
CA GLU A 74 2.08 -3.14 -13.62
C GLU A 74 0.55 -3.21 -13.48
N TYR A 75 0.01 -2.49 -12.48
CA TYR A 75 -1.42 -2.28 -12.30
C TYR A 75 -1.73 -0.80 -12.42
N MET A 76 -2.77 -0.47 -13.19
CA MET A 76 -3.23 0.91 -13.31
C MET A 76 -4.12 1.29 -12.15
N GLY A 77 -3.95 2.48 -11.60
CA GLY A 77 -4.72 2.97 -10.46
C GLY A 77 -6.23 2.92 -10.65
N ALA A 78 -6.71 3.12 -11.88
CA ALA A 78 -8.14 3.02 -12.21
C ALA A 78 -8.73 1.61 -12.02
N THR A 79 -7.92 0.55 -12.17
CA THR A 79 -8.37 -0.86 -12.17
C THR A 79 -7.69 -1.72 -11.13
N ILE A 80 -6.69 -1.18 -10.40
CA ILE A 80 -5.87 -1.94 -9.46
C ILE A 80 -6.69 -2.72 -8.45
N GLY A 81 -7.80 -2.14 -7.97
CA GLY A 81 -8.66 -2.82 -7.01
C GLY A 81 -9.19 -4.15 -7.55
N ASP A 82 -9.79 -4.12 -8.73
CA ASP A 82 -10.35 -5.31 -9.37
C ASP A 82 -9.27 -6.31 -9.77
N ASP A 83 -8.18 -5.83 -10.36
CA ASP A 83 -7.13 -6.68 -10.92
C ASP A 83 -6.33 -7.38 -9.81
N LEU A 84 -5.84 -6.62 -8.83
CA LEU A 84 -5.02 -7.18 -7.76
C LEU A 84 -5.84 -8.02 -6.78
N THR A 85 -7.06 -7.59 -6.41
CA THR A 85 -7.88 -8.41 -5.50
C THR A 85 -8.37 -9.70 -6.14
N ARG A 86 -8.61 -9.71 -7.46
CA ARG A 86 -8.90 -10.95 -8.22
C ARG A 86 -7.70 -11.89 -8.16
N GLN A 87 -6.49 -11.41 -8.46
CA GLN A 87 -5.27 -12.20 -8.40
C GLN A 87 -4.99 -12.74 -7.00
N GLU A 88 -5.15 -11.92 -5.96
CA GLU A 88 -4.99 -12.31 -4.57
C GLU A 88 -6.00 -13.37 -4.14
N ARG A 89 -7.25 -13.27 -4.58
CA ARG A 89 -8.29 -14.29 -4.30
C ARG A 89 -7.95 -15.64 -4.92
N GLU A 90 -7.38 -15.64 -6.11
CA GLU A 90 -7.00 -16.88 -6.82
C GLU A 90 -5.74 -17.51 -6.23
N LYS A 91 -4.75 -16.70 -5.88
CA LYS A 91 -3.43 -17.19 -5.50
C LYS A 91 -3.21 -17.38 -4.01
N MET A 92 -3.97 -16.69 -3.15
CA MET A 92 -3.75 -16.65 -1.72
C MET A 92 -5.00 -17.00 -0.93
N LEU A 93 -4.92 -17.99 -0.06
CA LEU A 93 -5.95 -18.30 0.93
C LEU A 93 -6.00 -17.24 2.04
N MET A 94 -4.85 -16.65 2.37
CA MET A 94 -4.72 -15.59 3.36
C MET A 94 -3.55 -14.67 3.00
N THR A 95 -3.74 -13.40 3.24
CA THR A 95 -2.71 -12.36 3.17
C THR A 95 -2.83 -11.49 4.41
N SER A 96 -1.70 -11.18 5.02
CA SER A 96 -1.60 -10.24 6.13
C SER A 96 -0.33 -9.41 5.93
N MET A 97 -0.52 -8.15 5.55
CA MET A 97 0.57 -7.22 5.32
C MET A 97 0.73 -6.29 6.52
N HIS A 98 1.96 -6.12 6.95
CA HIS A 98 2.34 -5.26 8.06
C HIS A 98 3.29 -4.18 7.56
N ILE A 99 2.86 -2.92 7.61
CA ILE A 99 3.75 -1.78 7.40
C ILE A 99 4.44 -1.49 8.74
N THR A 100 5.77 -1.49 8.72
CA THR A 100 6.56 -1.36 9.93
C THR A 100 7.13 0.06 10.08
N THR A 101 8.14 0.40 9.30
CA THR A 101 8.80 1.70 9.36
C THR A 101 8.45 2.52 8.12
N GLN A 102 8.16 3.79 8.31
CA GLN A 102 7.89 4.71 7.20
C GLN A 102 8.73 5.97 7.30
N THR A 103 9.38 6.33 6.20
CA THR A 103 10.03 7.61 5.99
C THR A 103 9.19 8.41 4.99
N ILE A 104 8.70 9.58 5.39
CA ILE A 104 7.80 10.42 4.57
C ILE A 104 8.42 11.79 4.41
N GLN A 105 8.60 12.22 3.17
CA GLN A 105 9.03 13.57 2.81
C GLN A 105 7.94 14.26 2.00
N VAL A 106 7.47 15.42 2.48
CA VAL A 106 6.43 16.22 1.84
C VAL A 106 7.03 17.45 1.21
N HIS A 107 6.68 17.75 -0.03
CA HIS A 107 7.12 18.90 -0.81
C HIS A 107 5.91 19.54 -1.54
N GLY A 108 5.21 20.45 -0.87
CA GLY A 108 3.97 21.03 -1.40
C GLY A 108 2.88 19.98 -1.62
N ASP A 109 2.46 19.81 -2.87
CA ASP A 109 1.43 18.83 -3.26
C ASP A 109 2.02 17.48 -3.73
N ARG A 110 3.30 17.21 -3.45
CA ARG A 110 3.98 15.95 -3.73
C ARG A 110 4.62 15.39 -2.49
N ALA A 111 4.67 14.07 -2.40
CA ALA A 111 5.37 13.38 -1.33
C ALA A 111 6.04 12.10 -1.84
N GLY A 112 7.20 11.79 -1.23
CA GLY A 112 7.87 10.52 -1.39
C GLY A 112 7.79 9.74 -0.09
N VAL A 113 7.52 8.44 -0.18
CA VAL A 113 7.41 7.54 0.97
C VAL A 113 8.21 6.27 0.74
N GLU A 114 9.04 5.92 1.70
CA GLU A 114 9.60 4.58 1.81
C GLU A 114 8.93 3.87 2.97
N SER A 115 8.26 2.75 2.69
CA SER A 115 7.61 1.92 3.70
C SER A 115 8.24 0.53 3.72
N TYR A 116 8.75 0.08 4.86
CA TYR A 116 9.14 -1.32 5.02
C TYR A 116 7.90 -2.16 5.30
N TYR A 117 7.83 -3.34 4.67
CA TYR A 117 6.74 -4.28 4.89
C TYR A 117 7.22 -5.65 5.33
N LEU A 118 6.36 -6.33 6.07
CA LEU A 118 6.42 -7.76 6.35
C LEU A 118 5.09 -8.37 5.92
N GLY A 119 5.13 -9.32 4.99
CA GLY A 119 3.97 -10.05 4.49
C GLY A 119 3.97 -11.49 4.97
N VAL A 120 2.82 -11.94 5.48
CA VAL A 120 2.56 -13.35 5.77
C VAL A 120 1.40 -13.81 4.91
N HIS A 121 1.65 -14.82 4.08
CA HIS A 121 0.66 -15.29 3.12
C HIS A 121 0.48 -16.80 3.24
N ARG A 122 -0.68 -17.28 2.82
CA ARG A 122 -1.00 -18.70 2.66
C ARG A 122 -1.32 -18.96 1.20
N PRO A 123 -0.34 -19.46 0.40
CA PRO A 123 -0.59 -19.72 -1.02
C PRO A 123 -1.62 -20.83 -1.23
N SER A 124 -2.55 -20.64 -2.17
CA SER A 124 -3.56 -21.63 -2.53
C SER A 124 -2.97 -22.87 -3.20
N ALA A 125 -1.93 -22.70 -4.02
CA ALA A 125 -1.27 -23.78 -4.75
C ALA A 125 -0.57 -24.82 -3.86
N MET A 126 -0.39 -24.55 -2.57
CA MET A 126 0.30 -25.39 -1.60
C MET A 126 -0.67 -26.02 -0.56
N ASP A 127 -1.96 -26.14 -0.89
CA ASP A 127 -3.02 -26.68 -0.02
C ASP A 127 -3.00 -26.13 1.42
N GLY A 128 -2.41 -24.95 1.59
CA GLY A 128 -2.24 -24.32 2.88
C GLY A 128 -1.17 -24.92 3.79
N SER A 129 -0.37 -25.89 3.31
CA SER A 129 0.69 -26.55 4.07
C SER A 129 1.93 -25.70 4.30
N VAL A 130 1.99 -24.50 3.73
CA VAL A 130 3.11 -23.56 3.90
C VAL A 130 2.61 -22.15 4.18
N ARG A 131 3.46 -21.37 4.82
CA ARG A 131 3.38 -19.90 4.85
C ARG A 131 4.44 -19.33 3.93
N LEU A 132 4.07 -18.33 3.15
CA LEU A 132 5.03 -17.48 2.46
C LEU A 132 5.29 -16.27 3.36
N LEU A 133 6.52 -16.17 3.84
CA LEU A 133 7.02 -14.98 4.53
C LEU A 133 7.74 -14.12 3.50
N SER A 134 7.33 -12.86 3.36
CA SER A 134 7.98 -11.89 2.49
C SER A 134 8.31 -10.62 3.26
N SER A 135 9.38 -9.96 2.86
CA SER A 135 9.71 -8.61 3.35
C SER A 135 10.36 -7.81 2.25
N GLY A 136 10.28 -6.50 2.38
CA GLY A 136 10.86 -5.57 1.41
C GLY A 136 10.41 -4.16 1.69
N ARG A 137 10.41 -3.35 0.64
CA ARG A 137 10.02 -1.95 0.70
C ARG A 137 9.00 -1.63 -0.38
N MET A 138 8.14 -0.69 -0.08
CA MET A 138 7.30 0.01 -1.05
C MET A 138 7.83 1.44 -1.14
N LEU A 139 8.15 1.87 -2.35
CA LEU A 139 8.51 3.25 -2.67
C LEU A 139 7.29 3.90 -3.33
N ASP A 140 6.67 4.83 -2.62
CA ASP A 140 5.47 5.51 -3.09
C ASP A 140 5.75 6.96 -3.43
N GLU A 141 5.34 7.39 -4.60
CA GLU A 141 5.14 8.80 -4.94
C GLU A 141 3.66 9.13 -4.80
N LEU A 142 3.35 10.18 -4.05
CA LEU A 142 1.97 10.64 -3.85
C LEU A 142 1.81 12.06 -4.37
N GLU A 143 0.61 12.37 -4.87
CA GLU A 143 0.18 13.71 -5.20
C GLU A 143 -1.10 14.07 -4.46
N ARG A 144 -1.19 15.35 -4.06
CA ARG A 144 -2.42 15.93 -3.53
C ARG A 144 -3.15 16.63 -4.66
N ARG A 145 -4.31 16.10 -5.06
CA ARG A 145 -5.18 16.69 -6.08
C ARG A 145 -6.57 16.94 -5.49
N GLY A 146 -7.07 18.17 -5.61
CA GLY A 146 -8.36 18.53 -5.02
C GLY A 146 -8.42 18.41 -3.50
N GLY A 147 -7.27 18.52 -2.81
CA GLY A 147 -7.15 18.40 -1.35
C GLY A 147 -6.95 16.97 -0.84
N GLU A 148 -6.94 15.97 -1.72
CA GLU A 148 -6.81 14.56 -1.35
C GLU A 148 -5.47 13.98 -1.81
N TRP A 149 -4.74 13.36 -0.88
CA TRP A 149 -3.53 12.59 -1.18
C TRP A 149 -3.89 11.22 -1.74
N ARG A 150 -3.22 10.83 -2.83
CA ARG A 150 -3.28 9.48 -3.40
C ARG A 150 -1.94 9.10 -4.04
N ILE A 151 -1.72 7.80 -4.20
CA ILE A 151 -0.53 7.26 -4.86
C ILE A 151 -0.63 7.52 -6.36
N ILE A 152 0.45 8.07 -6.93
CA ILE A 152 0.61 8.23 -8.38
C ILE A 152 1.60 7.21 -8.95
N HIS A 153 2.55 6.75 -8.13
CA HIS A 153 3.46 5.68 -8.51
C HIS A 153 3.86 4.88 -7.26
N ARG A 154 3.84 3.58 -7.36
CA ARG A 154 4.38 2.64 -6.39
C ARG A 154 5.36 1.71 -7.08
N GLU A 155 6.51 1.50 -6.47
CA GLU A 155 7.46 0.45 -6.81
C GLU A 155 7.61 -0.49 -5.61
N VAL A 156 7.37 -1.80 -5.81
CA VAL A 156 7.56 -2.81 -4.76
C VAL A 156 8.92 -3.47 -4.95
N ILE A 157 9.79 -3.33 -3.95
CA ILE A 157 11.14 -3.90 -3.93
C ILE A 157 11.19 -5.03 -2.90
N PRO A 158 11.12 -6.31 -3.32
CA PRO A 158 11.25 -7.43 -2.39
C PRO A 158 12.70 -7.62 -1.97
N ASP A 159 12.94 -7.75 -0.67
CA ASP A 159 14.25 -8.10 -0.11
C ASP A 159 14.36 -9.61 0.16
N MET A 160 13.25 -10.24 0.57
CA MET A 160 13.20 -11.65 0.90
C MET A 160 11.82 -12.24 0.63
N ALA A 161 11.81 -13.47 0.12
CA ALA A 161 10.63 -14.32 0.09
C ALA A 161 11.01 -15.74 0.48
N ARG A 162 10.32 -16.35 1.45
CA ARG A 162 10.63 -17.67 1.97
C ARG A 162 9.39 -18.48 2.22
N LEU A 163 9.37 -19.74 1.74
CA LEU A 163 8.35 -20.71 2.09
C LEU A 163 8.73 -21.40 3.40
N LEU A 164 7.82 -21.38 4.36
CA LEU A 164 7.94 -21.99 5.67
C LEU A 164 6.92 -23.13 5.76
N PRO A 165 7.35 -24.40 5.86
CA PRO A 165 6.45 -25.51 6.13
C PRO A 165 5.69 -25.28 7.45
N ILE A 166 4.44 -25.72 7.50
CA ILE A 166 3.64 -25.73 8.71
C ILE A 166 3.64 -27.16 9.24
N ASP A 167 4.45 -27.41 10.27
CA ASP A 167 4.56 -28.71 10.91
C ASP A 167 3.41 -28.92 11.90
N GLU A 168 3.00 -27.85 12.57
CA GLU A 168 1.90 -27.84 13.54
C GLU A 168 1.20 -26.48 13.50
N GLU A 169 -0.13 -26.48 13.48
CA GLU A 169 -0.95 -25.28 13.57
C GLU A 169 -1.83 -25.39 14.81
N ILE A 170 -1.82 -24.36 15.66
CA ILE A 170 -2.69 -24.29 16.83
C ILE A 170 -4.12 -24.06 16.34
N ASP A 171 -5.03 -24.94 16.75
CA ASP A 171 -6.45 -24.73 16.52
C ASP A 171 -6.95 -23.57 17.41
N LEU A 172 -7.25 -22.45 16.78
CA LEU A 172 -7.81 -21.27 17.46
C LEU A 172 -9.34 -21.28 17.48
N GLY A 173 -9.96 -22.40 17.06
CA GLY A 173 -11.40 -22.50 16.91
C GLY A 173 -11.93 -21.70 15.72
N GLU A 174 -13.19 -21.27 15.82
CA GLU A 174 -13.80 -20.46 14.75
C GLU A 174 -13.08 -19.12 14.61
N GLN A 175 -12.48 -18.90 13.41
CA GLN A 175 -11.78 -17.66 13.11
C GLN A 175 -12.75 -16.61 12.59
N PRO A 176 -12.88 -15.45 13.27
CA PRO A 176 -13.77 -14.38 12.80
C PRO A 176 -13.17 -13.58 11.64
N SER A 177 -11.87 -13.74 11.35
CA SER A 177 -11.21 -13.02 10.25
C SER A 177 -11.79 -13.42 8.90
N ARG A 178 -12.15 -12.42 8.10
CA ARG A 178 -12.71 -12.59 6.75
C ARG A 178 -11.93 -11.75 5.76
N ARG A 179 -11.89 -12.20 4.51
CA ARG A 179 -11.30 -11.44 3.40
C ARG A 179 -12.38 -10.78 2.54
N ASP A 180 -13.33 -10.17 3.21
CA ASP A 180 -14.43 -9.41 2.61
C ASP A 180 -15.01 -8.42 3.65
N ARG A 181 -16.07 -7.70 3.25
CA ARG A 181 -16.73 -6.71 4.10
C ARG A 181 -17.52 -7.29 5.29
N THR A 182 -17.61 -8.60 5.44
CA THR A 182 -18.17 -9.24 6.64
C THR A 182 -17.14 -9.36 7.77
N ASP A 183 -15.88 -9.01 7.52
CA ASP A 183 -14.86 -8.97 8.57
C ASP A 183 -15.27 -8.03 9.70
N PRO A 184 -15.12 -8.45 10.98
CA PRO A 184 -15.53 -7.66 12.13
C PRO A 184 -14.99 -6.23 12.17
N SER A 185 -13.83 -5.97 11.56
CA SER A 185 -13.21 -4.65 11.55
C SER A 185 -14.03 -3.59 10.78
N TYR A 186 -14.87 -3.99 9.82
CA TYR A 186 -15.72 -3.04 9.08
C TYR A 186 -16.80 -2.38 9.96
N ARG A 187 -17.13 -2.95 11.13
CA ARG A 187 -18.01 -2.29 12.11
C ARG A 187 -17.37 -1.09 12.80
N LEU A 188 -16.04 -1.03 12.82
CA LEU A 188 -15.27 0.00 13.54
C LEU A 188 -14.58 0.97 12.58
N VAL A 189 -13.98 0.47 11.51
CA VAL A 189 -13.15 1.24 10.57
C VAL A 189 -13.62 1.08 9.12
N GLY A 190 -14.89 0.76 8.92
CA GLY A 190 -15.56 0.82 7.62
C GLY A 190 -16.03 2.22 7.27
N ASP A 191 -16.47 2.41 6.04
CA ASP A 191 -17.08 3.67 5.60
C ASP A 191 -18.36 3.96 6.41
N LYS A 192 -18.30 4.99 7.24
CA LYS A 192 -19.41 5.39 8.12
C LYS A 192 -20.61 5.96 7.36
N THR A 193 -20.47 6.23 6.07
CA THR A 193 -21.54 6.87 5.28
C THR A 193 -22.68 5.91 4.92
N ARG A 194 -22.52 4.59 5.15
CA ARG A 194 -23.51 3.55 4.79
C ARG A 194 -24.31 2.97 5.96
N HIS A 195 -24.22 3.53 7.16
CA HIS A 195 -24.97 3.05 8.34
C HIS A 195 -26.16 3.95 8.72
N SER A 196 -26.64 4.77 7.80
CA SER A 196 -27.85 5.61 7.97
C SER A 196 -28.95 5.22 6.98
N GLU A 197 -29.30 3.94 6.92
CA GLU A 197 -30.57 3.46 6.37
C GLU A 197 -31.23 2.49 7.35
#